data_519fe9437bc1efc17f7762e2651b7039
#
_entry.id   519fe9437bc1efc17f7762e2651b7039
#
_cell.length_a   1.000
_cell.length_b   1.000
_cell.length_c   1.000
_cell.angle_alpha   90.00
_cell.angle_beta   90.00
_cell.angle_gamma   90.00
#
_symmetry.space_group_name_H-M   'P 1'
#
loop_
_entity.id
_entity.type
_entity.pdbx_description
1 polymer ?
#
loop_
_entity_poly.entity_id
_entity_poly.type
_entity_poly.pdbx_seq_one_letter_code
_entity_poly.pdbx_strand_id
1 'polypeptide(L)'
;MNFLELVKARYSSRNYEARPVEQEKLDYIMECVRLAPSAVNLQPWRFRIVTDKETIAKLQTCYKRDWLSTAPGIIIACANHEESWHRRADNTDHADIDVAIAVEHICLAATEQGLATCWVCNFNAEGCREVLQLPENMEPVVLVPIGYPLDECKDKNRKALEYIMF
;
A
#
# COMPACT_ATOMS: atom_id res chain seq x y z
N MET A 1 9.99 12.57 15.36
CA MET A 1 10.32 12.77 13.92
C MET A 1 9.36 13.81 13.38
N ASN A 2 9.83 14.88 12.72
CA ASN A 2 8.93 15.79 12.01
C ASN A 2 8.55 15.21 10.65
N PHE A 3 7.57 15.82 9.97
CA PHE A 3 7.04 15.26 8.71
C PHE A 3 8.11 15.14 7.61
N LEU A 4 9.00 16.11 7.47
CA LEU A 4 10.08 16.05 6.48
C LEU A 4 11.07 14.91 6.78
N GLU A 5 11.38 14.68 8.04
CA GLU A 5 12.22 13.54 8.47
C GLU A 5 11.53 12.21 8.17
N LEU A 6 10.23 12.12 8.43
CA LEU A 6 9.42 10.94 8.12
C LEU A 6 9.44 10.61 6.63
N VAL A 7 9.17 11.60 5.77
CA VAL A 7 9.24 11.45 4.31
C VAL A 7 10.63 11.06 3.82
N LYS A 8 11.69 11.57 4.47
CA LYS A 8 13.07 11.16 4.18
C LYS A 8 13.35 9.73 4.62
N ALA A 9 12.82 9.28 5.75
CA ALA A 9 13.03 7.94 6.29
C ALA A 9 12.27 6.86 5.49
N ARG A 10 11.04 7.15 5.03
CA ARG A 10 10.24 6.20 4.26
C ARG A 10 10.97 5.75 2.98
N TYR A 11 11.08 4.45 2.76
CA TYR A 11 11.66 3.86 1.54
C TYR A 11 10.95 2.54 1.18
N SER A 12 11.21 2.02 0.00
CA SER A 12 10.67 0.76 -0.49
C SER A 12 11.59 -0.40 -0.10
N SER A 13 11.32 -1.03 1.04
CA SER A 13 12.03 -2.23 1.50
C SER A 13 11.61 -3.45 0.68
N ARG A 14 12.56 -4.36 0.48
CA ARG A 14 12.37 -5.63 -0.24
C ARG A 14 13.04 -6.80 0.48
N ASN A 15 13.29 -6.65 1.76
CA ASN A 15 13.80 -7.70 2.63
C ASN A 15 13.34 -7.45 4.05
N TYR A 16 12.67 -8.41 4.66
CA TYR A 16 12.00 -8.26 5.95
C TYR A 16 12.42 -9.36 6.92
N GLU A 17 12.42 -9.01 8.22
CA GLU A 17 12.51 -10.00 9.28
C GLU A 17 11.28 -10.92 9.27
N ALA A 18 11.47 -12.18 9.64
CA ALA A 18 10.35 -13.12 9.81
C ALA A 18 9.47 -12.82 11.05
N ARG A 19 9.82 -11.78 11.80
CA ARG A 19 9.09 -11.31 12.99
C ARG A 19 7.71 -10.79 12.60
N PRO A 20 6.62 -11.27 13.23
CA PRO A 20 5.29 -10.70 13.03
C PRO A 20 5.23 -9.21 13.40
N VAL A 21 4.38 -8.47 12.72
CA VAL A 21 4.03 -7.09 13.09
C VAL A 21 2.99 -7.14 14.20
N GLU A 22 3.18 -6.37 15.25
CA GLU A 22 2.26 -6.27 16.39
C GLU A 22 0.91 -5.68 15.94
N GLN A 23 -0.18 -6.22 16.50
CA GLN A 23 -1.54 -5.80 16.14
C GLN A 23 -1.76 -4.30 16.39
N GLU A 24 -1.23 -3.78 17.49
CA GLU A 24 -1.36 -2.36 17.84
C GLU A 24 -0.75 -1.42 16.78
N LYS A 25 0.34 -1.86 16.13
CA LYS A 25 0.94 -1.10 15.02
C LYS A 25 0.08 -1.15 13.76
N LEU A 26 -0.49 -2.32 13.46
CA LEU A 26 -1.43 -2.46 12.34
C LEU A 26 -2.68 -1.62 12.57
N ASP A 27 -3.23 -1.63 13.77
CA ASP A 27 -4.41 -0.82 14.15
C ASP A 27 -4.11 0.67 14.02
N TYR A 28 -2.94 1.12 14.49
CA TYR A 28 -2.49 2.50 14.31
C TYR A 28 -2.40 2.91 12.84
N ILE A 29 -1.79 2.06 12.01
CA ILE A 29 -1.67 2.31 10.58
C ILE A 29 -3.05 2.42 9.94
N MET A 30 -3.95 1.51 10.27
CA MET A 30 -5.31 1.53 9.70
C MET A 30 -6.14 2.73 10.16
N GLU A 31 -5.91 3.24 11.37
CA GLU A 31 -6.52 4.49 11.80
C GLU A 31 -6.00 5.69 10.99
N CYS A 32 -4.70 5.75 10.69
CA CYS A 32 -4.15 6.76 9.79
C CYS A 32 -4.76 6.68 8.39
N VAL A 33 -4.97 5.47 7.87
CA VAL A 33 -5.64 5.23 6.59
C VAL A 33 -7.09 5.70 6.60
N ARG A 34 -7.83 5.41 7.68
CA ARG A 34 -9.22 5.84 7.85
C ARG A 34 -9.39 7.36 7.79
N LEU A 35 -8.36 8.10 8.17
CA LEU A 35 -8.33 9.56 8.17
C LEU A 35 -7.82 10.16 6.85
N ALA A 36 -7.48 9.34 5.87
CA ALA A 36 -7.05 9.82 4.57
C ALA A 36 -8.20 10.55 3.83
N PRO A 37 -7.93 11.64 3.11
CA PRO A 37 -8.95 12.30 2.30
C PRO A 37 -9.23 11.53 1.01
N SER A 38 -10.45 11.72 0.46
CA SER A 38 -10.84 11.21 -0.84
C SER A 38 -11.68 12.23 -1.59
N ALA A 39 -11.85 12.05 -2.90
CA ALA A 39 -12.69 12.91 -3.72
C ALA A 39 -14.14 12.92 -3.16
N VAL A 40 -14.62 14.12 -2.83
CA VAL A 40 -15.96 14.37 -2.24
C VAL A 40 -16.23 13.49 -0.99
N ASN A 41 -15.15 12.98 -0.36
CA ASN A 41 -15.20 12.10 0.81
C ASN A 41 -15.95 10.78 0.59
N LEU A 42 -15.92 10.23 -0.62
CA LEU A 42 -16.59 8.97 -0.96
C LEU A 42 -15.88 7.73 -0.43
N GLN A 43 -14.55 7.81 -0.21
CA GLN A 43 -13.75 6.73 0.40
C GLN A 43 -13.92 5.38 -0.33
N PRO A 44 -13.69 5.32 -1.65
CA PRO A 44 -13.97 4.15 -2.49
C PRO A 44 -12.91 3.07 -2.37
N TRP A 45 -12.42 2.82 -1.16
CA TRP A 45 -11.37 1.85 -0.88
C TRP A 45 -11.79 0.82 0.15
N ARG A 46 -11.18 -0.35 0.05
CA ARG A 46 -11.22 -1.39 1.08
C ARG A 46 -9.82 -1.95 1.24
N PHE A 47 -9.49 -2.36 2.46
CA PHE A 47 -8.19 -2.93 2.77
C PHE A 47 -8.33 -4.31 3.38
N ARG A 48 -7.41 -5.19 3.02
CA ARG A 48 -7.28 -6.51 3.64
C ARG A 48 -5.86 -6.70 4.12
N ILE A 49 -5.70 -7.03 5.40
CA ILE A 49 -4.40 -7.39 5.98
C ILE A 49 -4.29 -8.91 5.96
N VAL A 50 -3.23 -9.42 5.33
CA VAL A 50 -2.91 -10.84 5.26
C VAL A 50 -1.61 -11.08 6.01
N THR A 51 -1.67 -11.95 7.04
CA THR A 51 -0.51 -12.34 7.86
C THR A 51 -0.30 -13.84 7.89
N ASP A 52 -1.25 -14.61 7.38
CA ASP A 52 -1.10 -16.06 7.29
C ASP A 52 -0.20 -16.46 6.11
N LYS A 53 0.73 -17.38 6.39
CA LYS A 53 1.75 -17.79 5.43
C LYS A 53 1.19 -18.49 4.18
N GLU A 54 0.07 -19.16 4.29
CA GLU A 54 -0.55 -19.87 3.16
C GLU A 54 -1.08 -18.86 2.13
N THR A 55 -1.82 -17.87 2.59
CA THR A 55 -2.35 -16.81 1.70
C THR A 55 -1.20 -15.96 1.11
N ILE A 56 -0.16 -15.63 1.90
CA ILE A 56 1.03 -14.93 1.39
C ILE A 56 1.70 -15.74 0.28
N ALA A 57 1.86 -17.05 0.45
CA ALA A 57 2.44 -17.92 -0.58
C ALA A 57 1.58 -17.96 -1.87
N LYS A 58 0.25 -17.94 -1.74
CA LYS A 58 -0.65 -17.82 -2.89
C LYS A 58 -0.52 -16.45 -3.58
N LEU A 59 -0.46 -15.36 -2.82
CA LEU A 59 -0.23 -14.00 -3.37
C LEU A 59 1.14 -13.89 -4.07
N GLN A 60 2.15 -14.63 -3.61
CA GLN A 60 3.46 -14.71 -4.26
C GLN A 60 3.35 -15.19 -5.72
N THR A 61 2.37 -16.03 -6.05
CA THR A 61 2.18 -16.50 -7.43
C THR A 61 1.70 -15.38 -8.37
N CYS A 62 1.06 -14.35 -7.81
CA CYS A 62 0.59 -13.17 -8.55
C CYS A 62 1.69 -12.15 -8.81
N TYR A 63 2.80 -12.22 -8.08
CA TYR A 63 3.92 -11.30 -8.20
C TYR A 63 5.25 -12.05 -8.23
N LYS A 64 5.87 -12.14 -9.40
CA LYS A 64 7.07 -12.95 -9.67
C LYS A 64 8.37 -12.36 -9.09
N ARG A 65 8.40 -12.08 -7.80
CA ARG A 65 9.58 -11.58 -7.07
C ARG A 65 9.65 -12.23 -5.69
N ASP A 66 10.63 -13.08 -5.49
CA ASP A 66 10.75 -13.96 -4.29
C ASP A 66 10.75 -13.20 -2.96
N TRP A 67 11.24 -11.96 -2.95
CA TRP A 67 11.29 -11.14 -1.75
C TRP A 67 9.91 -10.83 -1.15
N LEU A 68 8.80 -10.91 -1.92
CA LEU A 68 7.45 -10.67 -1.39
C LEU A 68 7.11 -11.62 -0.24
N SER A 69 7.50 -12.88 -0.37
CA SER A 69 7.26 -13.92 0.65
C SER A 69 8.10 -13.75 1.92
N THR A 70 9.08 -12.85 1.93
CA THR A 70 9.83 -12.53 3.16
C THR A 70 9.04 -11.63 4.10
N ALA A 71 8.06 -10.89 3.60
CA ALA A 71 7.25 -10.01 4.41
C ALA A 71 6.32 -10.81 5.35
N PRO A 72 6.30 -10.50 6.66
CA PRO A 72 5.41 -11.14 7.61
C PRO A 72 3.94 -10.75 7.45
N GLY A 73 3.65 -9.70 6.66
CA GLY A 73 2.32 -9.26 6.33
C GLY A 73 2.25 -8.54 5.00
N ILE A 74 1.07 -8.57 4.37
CA ILE A 74 0.76 -7.81 3.16
C ILE A 74 -0.57 -7.10 3.38
N ILE A 75 -0.61 -5.79 3.19
CA ILE A 75 -1.86 -5.02 3.14
C ILE A 75 -2.24 -4.90 1.66
N ILE A 76 -3.41 -5.39 1.30
CA ILE A 76 -3.97 -5.26 -0.04
C ILE A 76 -4.93 -4.07 -0.03
N ALA A 77 -4.65 -3.07 -0.88
CA ALA A 77 -5.54 -1.94 -1.10
C ALA A 77 -6.37 -2.20 -2.35
N CYS A 78 -7.68 -2.16 -2.19
CA CYS A 78 -8.64 -2.38 -3.27
C CYS A 78 -9.45 -1.11 -3.53
N ALA A 79 -9.76 -0.86 -4.79
CA ALA A 79 -10.70 0.15 -5.25
C ALA A 79 -12.10 -0.45 -5.44
N ASN A 80 -13.14 0.33 -5.12
CA ASN A 80 -14.50 0.10 -5.54
C ASN A 80 -14.90 1.19 -6.56
N HIS A 81 -14.85 0.86 -7.83
CA HIS A 81 -15.13 1.80 -8.91
C HIS A 81 -16.60 2.25 -8.95
N GLU A 82 -17.53 1.46 -8.38
CA GLU A 82 -18.95 1.82 -8.28
C GLU A 82 -19.21 2.92 -7.23
N GLU A 83 -18.33 3.04 -6.23
CA GLU A 83 -18.41 4.04 -5.17
C GLU A 83 -17.53 5.28 -5.44
N SER A 84 -16.72 5.26 -6.51
CA SER A 84 -15.73 6.32 -6.78
C SER A 84 -16.38 7.59 -7.33
N TRP A 85 -15.66 8.69 -7.18
CA TRP A 85 -16.02 9.93 -7.82
C TRP A 85 -15.52 9.97 -9.26
N HIS A 86 -16.40 10.40 -10.17
CA HIS A 86 -16.07 10.61 -11.57
C HIS A 86 -16.05 12.09 -11.91
N ARG A 87 -15.01 12.54 -12.59
CA ARG A 87 -14.88 13.91 -13.03
C ARG A 87 -15.92 14.21 -14.12
N ARG A 88 -16.76 15.22 -13.89
CA ARG A 88 -17.92 15.50 -14.77
C ARG A 88 -17.54 15.83 -16.20
N ALA A 89 -16.37 16.42 -16.45
CA ALA A 89 -15.97 16.89 -17.78
C ALA A 89 -15.65 15.76 -18.76
N ASP A 90 -15.13 14.64 -18.29
CA ASP A 90 -14.60 13.55 -19.14
C ASP A 90 -14.89 12.16 -18.56
N ASN A 91 -15.67 12.09 -17.49
CA ASN A 91 -16.01 10.85 -16.78
C ASN A 91 -14.79 10.07 -16.25
N THR A 92 -13.65 10.75 -16.01
CA THR A 92 -12.46 10.09 -15.45
C THR A 92 -12.75 9.62 -14.03
N ASP A 93 -12.55 8.31 -13.80
CA ASP A 93 -12.64 7.67 -12.50
C ASP A 93 -11.44 8.05 -11.61
N HIS A 94 -11.69 8.38 -10.36
CA HIS A 94 -10.68 8.80 -9.38
C HIS A 94 -10.39 7.74 -8.31
N ALA A 95 -10.92 6.53 -8.41
CA ALA A 95 -10.74 5.47 -7.44
C ALA A 95 -9.26 5.21 -7.14
N ASP A 96 -8.42 5.06 -8.16
CA ASP A 96 -6.98 4.80 -8.02
C ASP A 96 -6.24 5.96 -7.36
N ILE A 97 -6.65 7.20 -7.64
CA ILE A 97 -6.09 8.40 -7.00
C ILE A 97 -6.38 8.38 -5.51
N ASP A 98 -7.64 8.10 -5.14
CA ASP A 98 -8.05 8.03 -3.74
C ASP A 98 -7.33 6.90 -3.00
N VAL A 99 -7.26 5.69 -3.61
CA VAL A 99 -6.50 4.56 -3.07
C VAL A 99 -5.02 4.93 -2.89
N ALA A 100 -4.41 5.63 -3.85
CA ALA A 100 -3.01 6.05 -3.77
C ALA A 100 -2.76 6.98 -2.57
N ILE A 101 -3.67 7.92 -2.28
CA ILE A 101 -3.59 8.79 -1.10
C ILE A 101 -3.61 7.96 0.19
N ALA A 102 -4.55 7.03 0.30
CA ALA A 102 -4.70 6.18 1.48
C ALA A 102 -3.49 5.24 1.66
N VAL A 103 -2.93 4.69 0.58
CA VAL A 103 -1.73 3.84 0.63
C VAL A 103 -0.48 4.61 1.05
N GLU A 104 -0.34 5.89 0.67
CA GLU A 104 0.79 6.69 1.20
C GLU A 104 0.66 6.90 2.72
N HIS A 105 -0.57 7.02 3.26
CA HIS A 105 -0.78 7.02 4.72
C HIS A 105 -0.29 5.71 5.36
N ILE A 106 -0.52 4.53 4.73
CA ILE A 106 0.06 3.26 5.18
C ILE A 106 1.58 3.37 5.26
N CYS A 107 2.21 3.83 4.17
CA CYS A 107 3.66 3.87 4.06
C CYS A 107 4.32 4.80 5.10
N LEU A 108 3.73 5.96 5.33
CA LEU A 108 4.22 6.94 6.29
C LEU A 108 3.99 6.48 7.73
N ALA A 109 2.78 6.01 8.06
CA ALA A 109 2.46 5.51 9.39
C ALA A 109 3.30 4.27 9.76
N ALA A 110 3.51 3.34 8.82
CA ALA A 110 4.40 2.20 9.04
C ALA A 110 5.84 2.66 9.34
N THR A 111 6.36 3.64 8.59
CA THR A 111 7.70 4.19 8.82
C THR A 111 7.82 4.83 10.20
N GLU A 112 6.80 5.56 10.64
CA GLU A 112 6.74 6.17 11.97
C GLU A 112 6.78 5.11 13.09
N GLN A 113 6.16 3.95 12.85
CA GLN A 113 6.14 2.80 13.75
C GLN A 113 7.42 1.93 13.68
N GLY A 114 8.46 2.36 12.93
CA GLY A 114 9.70 1.63 12.74
C GLY A 114 9.58 0.42 11.82
N LEU A 115 8.54 0.37 11.02
CA LEU A 115 8.31 -0.63 9.97
C LEU A 115 8.71 -0.08 8.61
N ALA A 116 8.85 -0.96 7.63
CA ALA A 116 9.02 -0.59 6.23
C ALA A 116 7.98 -1.27 5.34
N THR A 117 7.75 -0.66 4.19
CA THR A 117 6.76 -1.09 3.20
C THR A 117 7.36 -1.02 1.80
N CYS A 118 6.67 -1.60 0.84
CA CYS A 118 6.93 -1.37 -0.58
C CYS A 118 5.62 -1.26 -1.36
N TRP A 119 5.51 -0.31 -2.28
CA TRP A 119 4.42 -0.23 -3.24
C TRP A 119 4.62 -1.24 -4.37
N VAL A 120 3.68 -2.15 -4.56
CA VAL A 120 3.68 -3.13 -5.64
C VAL A 120 2.39 -2.99 -6.42
N CYS A 121 2.47 -2.47 -7.66
CA CYS A 121 1.34 -2.37 -8.60
C CYS A 121 1.51 -3.30 -9.80
N ASN A 122 2.73 -3.76 -10.11
CA ASN A 122 2.97 -4.64 -11.24
C ASN A 122 2.79 -6.11 -10.85
N PHE A 123 1.56 -6.54 -10.61
CA PHE A 123 1.17 -7.91 -10.26
C PHE A 123 -0.05 -8.35 -11.08
N ASN A 124 -0.37 -9.64 -11.03
CA ASN A 124 -1.59 -10.17 -11.64
C ASN A 124 -2.79 -9.87 -10.72
N ALA A 125 -3.54 -8.80 -11.06
CA ALA A 125 -4.69 -8.35 -10.27
C ALA A 125 -5.83 -9.38 -10.25
N GLU A 126 -6.11 -10.06 -11.39
CA GLU A 126 -7.15 -11.10 -11.47
C GLU A 126 -6.80 -12.29 -10.58
N GLY A 127 -5.56 -12.82 -10.67
CA GLY A 127 -5.11 -13.89 -9.79
C GLY A 127 -5.14 -13.49 -8.30
N CYS A 128 -4.83 -12.23 -7.99
CA CYS A 128 -4.93 -11.72 -6.63
C CYS A 128 -6.41 -11.68 -6.15
N ARG A 129 -7.33 -11.26 -7.01
CA ARG A 129 -8.78 -11.27 -6.73
C ARG A 129 -9.28 -12.67 -6.44
N GLU A 130 -8.88 -13.66 -7.24
CA GLU A 130 -9.22 -15.07 -7.03
C GLU A 130 -8.68 -15.62 -5.71
N VAL A 131 -7.39 -15.40 -5.41
CA VAL A 131 -6.74 -15.82 -4.15
C VAL A 131 -7.48 -15.27 -2.95
N LEU A 132 -7.90 -14.01 -2.99
CA LEU A 132 -8.55 -13.31 -1.90
C LEU A 132 -10.08 -13.46 -1.92
N GLN A 133 -10.66 -14.07 -2.96
CA GLN A 133 -12.11 -14.20 -3.16
C GLN A 133 -12.82 -12.84 -3.07
N LEU A 134 -12.26 -11.83 -3.75
CA LEU A 134 -12.83 -10.49 -3.77
C LEU A 134 -14.09 -10.46 -4.65
N PRO A 135 -15.11 -9.66 -4.29
CA PRO A 135 -16.28 -9.45 -5.14
C PRO A 135 -15.90 -8.74 -6.45
N GLU A 136 -16.75 -8.84 -7.47
CA GLU A 136 -16.47 -8.32 -8.82
C GLU A 136 -16.21 -6.79 -8.85
N ASN A 137 -16.88 -6.04 -7.97
CA ASN A 137 -16.72 -4.60 -7.88
C ASN A 137 -15.49 -4.14 -7.07
N MET A 138 -14.65 -5.09 -6.61
CA MET A 138 -13.41 -4.79 -5.88
C MET A 138 -12.20 -5.15 -6.74
N GLU A 139 -11.43 -4.14 -7.11
CA GLU A 139 -10.16 -4.31 -7.83
C GLU A 139 -8.98 -4.15 -6.86
N PRO A 140 -8.08 -5.16 -6.75
CA PRO A 140 -6.84 -4.99 -6.00
C PRO A 140 -5.89 -4.09 -6.80
N VAL A 141 -5.59 -2.91 -6.26
CA VAL A 141 -4.77 -1.86 -6.93
C VAL A 141 -3.32 -1.92 -6.48
N VAL A 142 -3.10 -2.15 -5.18
CA VAL A 142 -1.75 -2.15 -4.59
C VAL A 142 -1.59 -3.28 -3.59
N LEU A 143 -0.47 -4.01 -3.70
CA LEU A 143 0.04 -4.86 -2.63
C LEU A 143 1.08 -4.07 -1.84
N VAL A 144 0.93 -4.00 -0.53
CA VAL A 144 1.84 -3.31 0.38
C VAL A 144 2.41 -4.32 1.37
N PRO A 145 3.50 -5.04 1.02
CA PRO A 145 4.25 -5.83 1.99
C PRO A 145 4.74 -4.94 3.13
N ILE A 146 4.63 -5.43 4.35
CA ILE A 146 4.93 -4.69 5.58
C ILE A 146 5.65 -5.57 6.58
N GLY A 147 6.65 -5.00 7.26
CA GLY A 147 7.43 -5.70 8.28
C GLY A 147 8.62 -4.89 8.76
N TYR A 148 9.44 -5.48 9.61
CA TYR A 148 10.71 -4.92 10.05
C TYR A 148 11.74 -5.10 8.94
N PRO A 149 12.40 -4.02 8.47
CA PRO A 149 13.33 -4.12 7.34
C PRO A 149 14.66 -4.75 7.75
N LEU A 150 15.22 -5.56 6.87
CA LEU A 150 16.61 -6.05 6.91
C LEU A 150 17.52 -5.31 5.94
N ASP A 151 16.94 -4.53 5.03
CA ASP A 151 17.67 -3.66 4.11
C ASP A 151 17.68 -2.21 4.62
N GLU A 152 18.61 -1.42 4.10
CA GLU A 152 18.77 -0.02 4.48
C GLU A 152 18.14 0.92 3.45
N CYS A 153 17.73 2.10 3.93
CA CYS A 153 17.29 3.18 3.05
C CYS A 153 18.47 3.67 2.21
N LYS A 154 18.45 3.36 0.91
CA LYS A 154 19.42 3.87 -0.05
C LYS A 154 19.11 5.32 -0.44
N ASP A 155 20.12 6.01 -1.00
CA ASP A 155 19.93 7.34 -1.57
C ASP A 155 18.79 7.32 -2.61
N LYS A 156 17.87 8.25 -2.48
CA LYS A 156 16.60 8.24 -3.22
C LYS A 156 16.68 8.81 -4.64
N ASN A 157 17.77 9.47 -4.99
CA ASN A 157 17.97 10.08 -6.30
C ASN A 157 16.70 10.80 -6.82
N ARG A 158 16.22 11.78 -6.07
CA ARG A 158 15.04 12.59 -6.46
C ARG A 158 15.43 13.68 -7.43
N LYS A 159 14.53 14.01 -8.36
CA LYS A 159 14.68 15.21 -9.21
C LYS A 159 14.78 16.46 -8.36
N ALA A 160 15.53 17.45 -8.82
CA ALA A 160 15.61 18.76 -8.18
C ALA A 160 14.27 19.51 -8.33
N LEU A 161 14.06 20.52 -7.46
CA LEU A 161 12.75 21.21 -7.39
C LEU A 161 12.37 21.88 -8.72
N GLU A 162 13.31 22.42 -9.45
CA GLU A 162 13.10 23.07 -10.76
C GLU A 162 12.54 22.13 -11.83
N TYR A 163 12.67 20.80 -11.66
CA TYR A 163 12.08 19.82 -12.58
C TYR A 163 10.68 19.37 -12.22
N ILE A 164 10.19 19.73 -11.05
CA ILE A 164 8.85 19.36 -10.57
C ILE A 164 7.94 20.57 -10.36
N MET A 165 8.47 21.76 -10.56
CA MET A 165 7.74 23.04 -10.54
C MET A 165 7.86 23.73 -11.91
N PHE A 166 6.80 24.38 -12.34
CA PHE A 166 6.74 25.15 -13.58
C PHE A 166 5.93 26.44 -13.39
#